data_c1fbbcbdf1ee1fbe3d6ddbb10e7def9a
#
_entry.id   c1fbbcbdf1ee1fbe3d6ddbb10e7def9a
#
_cell.length_a   1.000
_cell.length_b   1.000
_cell.length_c   1.000
_cell.angle_alpha   90.00
_cell.angle_beta   90.00
_cell.angle_gamma   90.00
#
_symmetry.space_group_name_H-M   'P 1'
#
loop_
_entity.id
_entity.type
_entity.pdbx_description
1 polymer ?
#
loop_
_entity_poly.entity_id
_entity_poly.type
_entity_poly.pdbx_seq_one_letter_code
_entity_poly.pdbx_strand_id
1 'polypeptide(L)'
;MFKKIRLYISVAAVLIIAAPTKAQAAFPDGDAVGAMLMGGWPVGGAIGVTGQSSKVPVMFGGTVRFGVGHFGVGFTADWWGFKHNFGPAGDSDAWVYLGPGGAFTVDFGSGGYWFLTAGLRMPVGFSFIVKKNWEIFIEIAPTVNVVAVGSPGVYVFGAHIGKGGGFWLPGLLGFGGEFGFRYWF
;
A
#
# COMPACT_ATOMS: atom_id res chain seq x y z
N MET A 1 29.42 -8.75 2.61
CA MET A 1 28.44 -7.81 2.06
C MET A 1 27.20 -7.66 2.95
N PHE A 2 26.55 -8.71 3.41
CA PHE A 2 25.34 -8.68 4.25
C PHE A 2 25.47 -7.98 5.63
N LYS A 3 26.65 -8.00 6.26
CA LYS A 3 26.87 -7.31 7.56
C LYS A 3 26.76 -5.78 7.44
N LYS A 4 27.22 -5.20 6.33
CA LYS A 4 27.13 -3.74 6.11
C LYS A 4 25.68 -3.28 5.86
N ILE A 5 24.89 -4.07 5.14
CA ILE A 5 23.47 -3.77 4.88
C ILE A 5 22.66 -3.76 6.19
N ARG A 6 22.91 -4.72 7.09
CA ARG A 6 22.27 -4.74 8.41
C ARG A 6 22.60 -3.50 9.25
N LEU A 7 23.83 -3.02 9.17
CA LEU A 7 24.27 -1.83 9.90
C LEU A 7 23.54 -0.57 9.38
N TYR A 8 23.41 -0.39 8.06
CA TYR A 8 22.72 0.75 7.49
C TYR A 8 21.22 0.76 7.80
N ILE A 9 20.56 -0.39 7.76
CA ILE A 9 19.14 -0.53 8.15
C ILE A 9 18.96 -0.19 9.63
N SER A 10 19.85 -0.67 10.51
CA SER A 10 19.80 -0.37 11.94
C SER A 10 20.07 1.10 12.24
N VAL A 11 21.03 1.72 11.55
CA VAL A 11 21.33 3.16 11.70
C VAL A 11 20.19 4.02 11.18
N ALA A 12 19.58 3.68 10.06
CA ALA A 12 18.39 4.39 9.54
C ALA A 12 17.21 4.29 10.51
N ALA A 13 16.95 3.11 11.08
CA ALA A 13 15.91 2.92 12.08
C ALA A 13 16.16 3.73 13.37
N VAL A 14 17.41 3.81 13.84
CA VAL A 14 17.78 4.60 15.02
C VAL A 14 17.68 6.10 14.75
N LEU A 15 18.04 6.57 13.56
CA LEU A 15 17.92 7.98 13.19
C LEU A 15 16.45 8.44 13.11
N ILE A 16 15.54 7.58 12.72
CA ILE A 16 14.09 7.87 12.70
C ILE A 16 13.55 8.04 14.13
N ILE A 17 14.11 7.31 15.11
CA ILE A 17 13.64 7.33 16.51
C ILE A 17 14.28 8.49 17.29
N ALA A 18 15.44 9.00 16.88
CA ALA A 18 16.23 9.99 17.64
C ALA A 18 16.02 11.45 17.22
N ALA A 19 15.08 11.74 16.32
CA ALA A 19 14.80 13.13 15.91
C ALA A 19 14.18 13.92 17.09
N PRO A 20 14.70 15.14 17.39
CA PRO A 20 14.21 15.92 18.54
C PRO A 20 12.74 16.30 18.35
N THR A 21 11.92 16.00 19.33
CA THR A 21 10.50 16.35 19.39
C THR A 21 10.33 17.86 19.63
N LYS A 22 10.39 18.68 18.61
CA LYS A 22 9.71 19.98 18.63
C LYS A 22 8.21 19.68 18.64
N ALA A 23 7.40 20.59 19.21
CA ALA A 23 5.95 20.46 19.19
C ALA A 23 5.49 20.11 17.75
N GLN A 24 5.28 18.82 17.51
CA GLN A 24 4.95 18.29 16.19
C GLN A 24 3.48 18.58 15.94
N ALA A 25 3.16 19.14 14.78
CA ALA A 25 1.77 19.19 14.33
C ALA A 25 1.20 17.76 14.41
N ALA A 26 -0.04 17.61 14.84
CA ALA A 26 -0.69 16.30 14.78
C ALA A 26 -0.92 15.92 13.30
N PHE A 27 -0.75 14.65 12.97
CA PHE A 27 -1.22 14.15 11.68
C PHE A 27 -2.72 14.42 11.58
N PRO A 28 -3.26 14.85 10.43
CA PRO A 28 -4.69 15.07 10.30
C PRO A 28 -5.48 13.87 10.81
N ASP A 29 -6.44 14.13 11.68
CA ASP A 29 -7.29 13.11 12.32
C ASP A 29 -8.74 13.45 12.03
N GLY A 30 -9.19 13.07 10.85
CA GLY A 30 -10.52 13.42 10.36
C GLY A 30 -10.97 12.47 9.27
N ASP A 31 -12.07 12.84 8.65
CA ASP A 31 -12.49 12.21 7.39
C ASP A 31 -11.58 12.71 6.27
N ALA A 32 -11.20 11.82 5.37
CA ALA A 32 -10.41 12.17 4.20
C ALA A 32 -10.95 11.49 2.95
N VAL A 33 -10.81 12.18 1.82
CA VAL A 33 -11.09 11.61 0.50
C VAL A 33 -10.05 12.09 -0.50
N GLY A 34 -9.68 11.22 -1.43
CA GLY A 34 -8.68 11.56 -2.42
C GLY A 34 -8.67 10.66 -3.63
N ALA A 35 -7.73 10.91 -4.52
CA ALA A 35 -7.48 10.10 -5.69
C ALA A 35 -6.04 9.62 -5.71
N MET A 36 -5.80 8.46 -6.34
CA MET A 36 -4.49 7.86 -6.43
C MET A 36 -4.25 7.21 -7.79
N LEU A 37 -2.99 7.21 -8.16
CA LEU A 37 -2.42 6.40 -9.23
C LEU A 37 -1.57 5.31 -8.60
N MET A 38 -1.65 4.12 -9.14
CA MET A 38 -0.87 2.98 -8.66
C MET A 38 -0.17 2.32 -9.84
N GLY A 39 1.04 1.87 -9.61
CA GLY A 39 1.78 0.99 -10.52
C GLY A 39 2.40 -0.15 -9.74
N GLY A 40 2.49 -1.34 -10.33
CA GLY A 40 3.05 -2.45 -9.60
C GLY A 40 3.08 -3.77 -10.34
N TRP A 41 3.67 -4.73 -9.70
CA TRP A 41 3.75 -6.09 -10.18
C TRP A 41 2.83 -7.01 -9.35
N PRO A 42 2.16 -7.96 -9.94
CA PRO A 42 2.21 -8.37 -11.36
C PRO A 42 1.27 -7.62 -12.31
N VAL A 43 0.48 -6.66 -11.85
CA VAL A 43 -0.74 -6.21 -12.55
C VAL A 43 -0.59 -4.89 -13.33
N GLY A 44 0.56 -4.25 -13.35
CA GLY A 44 0.70 -3.02 -14.15
C GLY A 44 0.18 -1.76 -13.45
N GLY A 45 -0.78 -1.03 -14.03
CA GLY A 45 -1.28 0.25 -13.53
C GLY A 45 -2.68 0.19 -12.91
N ALA A 46 -3.01 1.20 -12.09
CA ALA A 46 -4.36 1.41 -11.59
C ALA A 46 -4.62 2.90 -11.34
N ILE A 47 -5.88 3.28 -11.39
CA ILE A 47 -6.37 4.54 -10.87
C ILE A 47 -7.42 4.26 -9.79
N GLY A 48 -7.52 5.14 -8.81
CA GLY A 48 -8.44 4.85 -7.73
C GLY A 48 -8.77 6.04 -6.86
N VAL A 49 -9.61 5.74 -5.89
CA VAL A 49 -9.98 6.64 -4.80
C VAL A 49 -9.43 6.11 -3.49
N THR A 50 -9.11 7.02 -2.58
CA THR A 50 -8.64 6.68 -1.24
C THR A 50 -9.35 7.55 -0.22
N GLY A 51 -9.51 7.06 0.99
CA GLY A 51 -10.14 7.83 2.04
C GLY A 51 -10.09 7.16 3.40
N GLN A 52 -10.34 7.96 4.42
CA GLN A 52 -10.43 7.54 5.82
C GLN A 52 -11.69 8.12 6.43
N SER A 53 -12.28 7.40 7.37
CA SER A 53 -13.29 7.97 8.26
C SER A 53 -12.70 8.19 9.65
N SER A 54 -13.00 9.32 10.26
CA SER A 54 -12.61 9.67 11.64
C SER A 54 -13.05 8.63 12.68
N LYS A 55 -14.08 7.84 12.36
CA LYS A 55 -14.59 6.77 13.23
C LYS A 55 -13.76 5.49 13.20
N VAL A 56 -12.94 5.29 12.15
CA VAL A 56 -12.17 4.06 11.94
C VAL A 56 -10.74 4.46 11.50
N PRO A 57 -9.71 4.15 12.29
CA PRO A 57 -8.34 4.55 11.99
C PRO A 57 -7.71 3.69 10.87
N VAL A 58 -8.46 3.51 9.78
CA VAL A 58 -8.08 2.70 8.62
C VAL A 58 -8.22 3.54 7.37
N MET A 59 -7.18 3.55 6.57
CA MET A 59 -7.18 4.13 5.23
C MET A 59 -7.71 3.10 4.24
N PHE A 60 -8.74 3.45 3.50
CA PHE A 60 -9.35 2.61 2.48
C PHE A 60 -8.93 3.05 1.09
N GLY A 61 -8.76 2.11 0.19
CA GLY A 61 -8.50 2.35 -1.22
C GLY A 61 -9.39 1.48 -2.11
N GLY A 62 -9.93 2.08 -3.16
CA GLY A 62 -10.66 1.38 -4.22
C GLY A 62 -10.04 1.71 -5.58
N THR A 63 -9.68 0.72 -6.38
CA THR A 63 -8.96 0.91 -7.64
C THR A 63 -9.61 0.19 -8.81
N VAL A 64 -9.51 0.80 -9.99
CA VAL A 64 -9.65 0.13 -11.28
C VAL A 64 -8.24 -0.13 -11.81
N ARG A 65 -7.96 -1.37 -12.12
CA ARG A 65 -6.64 -1.90 -12.48
C ARG A 65 -6.61 -2.23 -13.96
N PHE A 66 -5.48 -1.99 -14.58
CA PHE A 66 -5.32 -2.25 -16.02
C PHE A 66 -3.88 -2.63 -16.32
N GLY A 67 -3.74 -3.54 -17.27
CA GLY A 67 -2.46 -4.01 -17.80
C GLY A 67 -2.64 -4.56 -19.20
N VAL A 68 -1.57 -5.09 -19.77
CA VAL A 68 -1.64 -5.66 -21.12
C VAL A 68 -2.54 -6.90 -21.12
N GLY A 69 -3.70 -6.79 -21.77
CA GLY A 69 -4.65 -7.90 -21.92
C GLY A 69 -5.46 -8.24 -20.66
N HIS A 70 -5.47 -7.37 -19.64
CA HIS A 70 -6.32 -7.59 -18.46
C HIS A 70 -6.78 -6.27 -17.85
N PHE A 71 -7.91 -6.33 -17.15
CA PHE A 71 -8.41 -5.28 -16.29
C PHE A 71 -8.95 -5.89 -14.99
N GLY A 72 -9.12 -5.07 -13.95
CA GLY A 72 -9.62 -5.58 -12.69
C GLY A 72 -10.06 -4.48 -11.75
N VAL A 73 -10.44 -4.89 -10.56
CA VAL A 73 -10.75 -4.01 -9.44
C VAL A 73 -9.95 -4.44 -8.22
N GLY A 74 -9.60 -3.47 -7.39
CA GLY A 74 -8.88 -3.72 -6.15
C GLY A 74 -9.47 -2.94 -5.00
N PHE A 75 -9.32 -3.48 -3.80
CA PHE A 75 -9.66 -2.85 -2.55
C PHE A 75 -8.52 -3.03 -1.56
N THR A 76 -8.20 -1.97 -0.81
CA THR A 76 -7.20 -1.98 0.25
C THR A 76 -7.77 -1.39 1.53
N ALA A 77 -7.26 -1.86 2.67
CA ALA A 77 -7.59 -1.35 3.98
C ALA A 77 -6.32 -1.39 4.85
N ASP A 78 -5.79 -0.23 5.21
CA ASP A 78 -4.47 -0.08 5.83
C ASP A 78 -4.59 0.67 7.15
N TRP A 79 -4.10 0.06 8.22
CA TRP A 79 -3.98 0.72 9.51
C TRP A 79 -2.59 1.34 9.66
N TRP A 80 -2.52 2.69 9.65
CA TRP A 80 -1.26 3.41 9.84
C TRP A 80 -0.91 3.52 11.32
N GLY A 81 -0.40 2.42 11.87
CA GLY A 81 -0.08 2.31 13.29
C GLY A 81 1.14 3.13 13.72
N PHE A 82 2.04 3.42 12.77
CA PHE A 82 3.19 4.29 13.00
C PHE A 82 3.11 5.50 12.09
N LYS A 83 3.26 6.70 12.69
CA LYS A 83 3.35 7.98 11.99
C LYS A 83 4.45 8.81 12.66
N HIS A 84 5.36 9.36 11.87
CA HIS A 84 6.42 10.22 12.38
C HIS A 84 6.52 11.48 11.55
N ASN A 85 6.53 12.64 12.24
CA ASN A 85 6.68 13.95 11.62
C ASN A 85 8.16 14.33 11.59
N PHE A 86 8.68 14.67 10.42
CA PHE A 86 10.04 15.22 10.25
C PHE A 86 10.12 16.71 10.52
N GLY A 87 8.99 17.37 10.77
CA GLY A 87 8.89 18.79 10.95
C GLY A 87 8.45 19.53 9.69
N PRO A 88 8.41 20.88 9.78
CA PRO A 88 7.95 21.71 8.68
C PRO A 88 8.93 21.69 7.52
N ALA A 89 8.40 21.59 6.31
CA ALA A 89 9.07 21.72 5.03
C ALA A 89 8.43 22.91 4.28
N GLY A 90 8.81 24.13 4.61
CA GLY A 90 8.13 25.36 4.18
C GLY A 90 6.74 25.46 4.84
N ASP A 91 5.69 25.64 4.05
CA ASP A 91 4.29 25.70 4.50
C ASP A 91 3.63 24.34 4.66
N SER A 92 4.41 23.26 4.66
CA SER A 92 3.94 21.87 4.71
C SER A 92 4.59 21.12 5.85
N ASP A 93 3.90 20.12 6.40
CA ASP A 93 4.48 19.15 7.32
C ASP A 93 4.81 17.86 6.57
N ALA A 94 6.04 17.38 6.76
CA ALA A 94 6.50 16.14 6.15
C ALA A 94 6.35 14.96 7.13
N TRP A 95 5.73 13.89 6.67
CA TRP A 95 5.46 12.70 7.47
C TRP A 95 5.94 11.44 6.79
N VAL A 96 6.33 10.47 7.59
CA VAL A 96 6.41 9.06 7.18
C VAL A 96 5.37 8.27 7.95
N TYR A 97 4.76 7.30 7.29
CA TYR A 97 3.84 6.37 7.92
C TYR A 97 4.13 4.95 7.47
N LEU A 98 3.76 4.01 8.31
CA LEU A 98 3.76 2.58 8.00
C LEU A 98 2.74 1.84 8.88
N GLY A 99 2.31 0.68 8.41
CA GLY A 99 1.47 -0.21 9.21
C GLY A 99 0.96 -1.41 8.40
N PRO A 100 0.36 -2.38 9.07
CA PRO A 100 -0.23 -3.53 8.40
C PRO A 100 -1.52 -3.14 7.71
N GLY A 101 -1.80 -3.82 6.61
CA GLY A 101 -3.04 -3.69 5.86
C GLY A 101 -3.44 -4.98 5.17
N GLY A 102 -4.57 -4.92 4.51
CA GLY A 102 -5.10 -5.97 3.66
C GLY A 102 -5.33 -5.48 2.23
N ALA A 103 -5.22 -6.40 1.29
CA ALA A 103 -5.55 -6.15 -0.10
C ALA A 103 -6.42 -7.28 -0.65
N PHE A 104 -7.38 -6.90 -1.46
CA PHE A 104 -8.24 -7.80 -2.20
C PHE A 104 -8.31 -7.34 -3.65
N THR A 105 -8.14 -8.24 -4.61
CA THR A 105 -8.24 -7.90 -6.03
C THR A 105 -9.00 -8.96 -6.81
N VAL A 106 -9.67 -8.50 -7.85
CA VAL A 106 -10.25 -9.36 -8.90
C VAL A 106 -9.80 -8.84 -10.23
N ASP A 107 -9.10 -9.66 -10.99
CA ASP A 107 -8.57 -9.33 -12.30
C ASP A 107 -9.16 -10.26 -13.36
N PHE A 108 -9.47 -9.71 -14.53
CA PHE A 108 -10.04 -10.39 -15.69
C PHE A 108 -9.11 -10.22 -16.88
N GLY A 109 -8.74 -11.31 -17.52
CA GLY A 109 -7.85 -11.31 -18.67
C GLY A 109 -8.50 -11.84 -19.95
N SER A 110 -7.77 -11.75 -21.03
CA SER A 110 -8.19 -12.30 -22.33
C SER A 110 -8.38 -13.83 -22.24
N GLY A 111 -9.25 -14.38 -23.09
CA GLY A 111 -9.51 -15.82 -23.16
C GLY A 111 -10.33 -16.38 -21.98
N GLY A 112 -11.07 -15.56 -21.26
CA GLY A 112 -11.87 -16.00 -20.11
C GLY A 112 -11.03 -16.22 -18.83
N TYR A 113 -9.79 -15.75 -18.82
CA TYR A 113 -8.95 -15.78 -17.64
C TYR A 113 -9.51 -14.85 -16.56
N TRP A 114 -9.60 -15.34 -15.34
CA TRP A 114 -9.95 -14.53 -14.17
C TRP A 114 -9.10 -14.95 -12.98
N PHE A 115 -8.95 -14.02 -12.06
CA PHE A 115 -8.07 -14.22 -10.93
C PHE A 115 -8.45 -13.32 -9.76
N LEU A 116 -8.57 -13.91 -8.59
CA LEU A 116 -8.88 -13.24 -7.33
C LEU A 116 -7.72 -13.44 -6.36
N THR A 117 -7.28 -12.36 -5.70
CA THR A 117 -6.31 -12.47 -4.59
C THR A 117 -6.85 -11.83 -3.34
N ALA A 118 -6.45 -12.39 -2.21
CA ALA A 118 -6.58 -11.77 -0.90
C ALA A 118 -5.26 -11.94 -0.14
N GLY A 119 -4.76 -10.85 0.43
CA GLY A 119 -3.44 -10.87 1.06
C GLY A 119 -3.25 -9.78 2.10
N LEU A 120 -2.12 -9.89 2.78
CA LEU A 120 -1.62 -8.90 3.70
C LEU A 120 -0.67 -7.95 2.96
N ARG A 121 -0.75 -6.67 3.25
CA ARG A 121 0.17 -5.66 2.71
C ARG A 121 0.78 -4.84 3.84
N MET A 122 1.93 -4.22 3.57
CA MET A 122 2.58 -3.32 4.51
C MET A 122 2.96 -2.03 3.79
N PRO A 123 2.04 -1.07 3.71
CA PRO A 123 2.33 0.24 3.15
C PRO A 123 3.40 0.97 3.97
N VAL A 124 4.33 1.56 3.27
CA VAL A 124 5.32 2.51 3.78
C VAL A 124 5.26 3.74 2.88
N GLY A 125 4.87 4.87 3.44
CA GLY A 125 4.65 6.07 2.66
C GLY A 125 5.23 7.32 3.27
N PHE A 126 5.42 8.30 2.40
CA PHE A 126 5.71 9.69 2.74
C PHE A 126 4.50 10.54 2.39
N SER A 127 4.18 11.48 3.28
CA SER A 127 3.06 12.37 3.14
C SER A 127 3.50 13.80 3.43
N PHE A 128 3.03 14.73 2.60
CA PHE A 128 3.23 16.17 2.75
C PHE A 128 1.86 16.81 2.97
N ILE A 129 1.66 17.35 4.17
CA ILE A 129 0.41 18.04 4.55
C ILE A 129 0.57 19.53 4.28
N VAL A 130 -0.14 20.02 3.26
CA VAL A 130 -0.13 21.42 2.84
C VAL A 130 -1.37 22.12 3.40
N LYS A 131 -1.17 23.29 4.04
CA LYS A 131 -2.26 24.12 4.61
C LYS A 131 -3.22 23.32 5.51
N LYS A 132 -2.71 22.29 6.20
CA LYS A 132 -3.41 21.42 7.15
C LYS A 132 -4.45 20.45 6.55
N ASN A 133 -4.95 20.70 5.36
CA ASN A 133 -6.07 19.95 4.79
C ASN A 133 -5.68 19.14 3.53
N TRP A 134 -4.68 19.59 2.78
CA TRP A 134 -4.25 18.90 1.58
C TRP A 134 -3.07 18.02 1.85
N GLU A 135 -3.18 16.77 1.49
CA GLU A 135 -2.12 15.78 1.54
C GLU A 135 -1.70 15.39 0.13
N ILE A 136 -0.39 15.37 -0.09
CA ILE A 136 0.22 14.71 -1.25
C ILE A 136 1.02 13.55 -0.70
N PHE A 137 0.85 12.35 -1.23
CA PHE A 137 1.53 11.17 -0.71
C PHE A 137 2.18 10.35 -1.82
N ILE A 138 3.24 9.64 -1.44
CA ILE A 138 3.86 8.56 -2.19
C ILE A 138 4.04 7.37 -1.26
N GLU A 139 3.70 6.18 -1.74
CA GLU A 139 3.69 4.97 -0.94
C GLU A 139 4.24 3.80 -1.73
N ILE A 140 4.91 2.88 -1.06
CA ILE A 140 5.23 1.55 -1.56
C ILE A 140 4.55 0.53 -0.66
N ALA A 141 3.96 -0.51 -1.25
CA ALA A 141 3.20 -1.49 -0.53
C ALA A 141 3.51 -2.93 -0.99
N PRO A 142 4.54 -3.56 -0.40
CA PRO A 142 4.74 -4.99 -0.58
C PRO A 142 3.53 -5.75 -0.04
N THR A 143 3.11 -6.78 -0.77
CA THR A 143 1.94 -7.59 -0.47
C THR A 143 2.32 -9.07 -0.48
N VAL A 144 1.81 -9.81 0.49
CA VAL A 144 1.87 -11.27 0.53
C VAL A 144 0.46 -11.82 0.39
N ASN A 145 0.17 -12.45 -0.73
CA ASN A 145 -1.14 -13.04 -0.96
C ASN A 145 -1.27 -14.35 -0.15
N VAL A 146 -2.26 -14.39 0.70
CA VAL A 146 -2.59 -15.58 1.49
C VAL A 146 -3.34 -16.57 0.62
N VAL A 147 -4.29 -16.08 -0.18
CA VAL A 147 -5.11 -16.87 -1.07
C VAL A 147 -5.15 -16.25 -2.45
N ALA A 148 -5.07 -17.10 -3.46
CA ALA A 148 -5.27 -16.74 -4.85
C ALA A 148 -6.13 -17.82 -5.52
N VAL A 149 -7.18 -17.40 -6.22
CA VAL A 149 -8.15 -18.29 -6.86
C VAL A 149 -8.46 -17.81 -8.25
N GLY A 150 -8.49 -18.69 -9.24
CA GLY A 150 -8.86 -18.30 -10.60
C GLY A 150 -8.70 -19.42 -11.62
N SER A 151 -8.68 -19.04 -12.88
CA SER A 151 -8.51 -19.99 -14.00
C SER A 151 -7.27 -20.87 -13.86
N PRO A 152 -6.13 -20.41 -13.31
CA PRO A 152 -4.97 -21.28 -13.08
C PRO A 152 -5.14 -22.28 -11.95
N GLY A 153 -6.14 -22.11 -11.08
CA GLY A 153 -6.35 -22.97 -9.91
C GLY A 153 -6.49 -22.21 -8.60
N VAL A 154 -6.33 -22.94 -7.51
CA VAL A 154 -6.37 -22.42 -6.14
C VAL A 154 -4.97 -22.48 -5.55
N TYR A 155 -4.52 -21.37 -4.97
CA TYR A 155 -3.20 -21.24 -4.34
C TYR A 155 -3.35 -20.70 -2.93
N VAL A 156 -2.57 -21.26 -2.02
CA VAL A 156 -2.43 -20.75 -0.65
C VAL A 156 -0.94 -20.50 -0.43
N PHE A 157 -0.59 -19.27 -0.09
CA PHE A 157 0.80 -18.82 -0.02
C PHE A 157 1.62 -19.23 -1.26
N GLY A 158 1.03 -19.09 -2.46
CA GLY A 158 1.65 -19.44 -3.72
C GLY A 158 1.71 -20.95 -4.06
N ALA A 159 1.40 -21.82 -3.11
CA ALA A 159 1.38 -23.25 -3.35
C ALA A 159 0.04 -23.68 -3.97
N HIS A 160 0.07 -24.39 -5.08
CA HIS A 160 -1.13 -24.91 -5.76
C HIS A 160 -1.81 -26.01 -4.92
N ILE A 161 -3.09 -25.83 -4.67
CA ILE A 161 -3.92 -26.81 -3.95
C ILE A 161 -4.64 -27.68 -4.97
N GLY A 162 -4.17 -28.92 -5.15
CA GLY A 162 -4.78 -29.88 -6.07
C GLY A 162 -3.79 -30.89 -6.66
N LYS A 163 -4.30 -31.71 -7.57
CA LYS A 163 -3.47 -32.70 -8.30
C LYS A 163 -2.50 -31.96 -9.24
N GLY A 164 -1.22 -32.31 -9.18
CA GLY A 164 -0.18 -31.75 -10.03
C GLY A 164 0.82 -30.87 -9.30
N GLY A 165 0.47 -30.35 -8.14
CA GLY A 165 1.36 -29.48 -7.36
C GLY A 165 1.78 -28.24 -8.13
N GLY A 166 2.69 -27.47 -7.58
CA GLY A 166 3.28 -26.32 -8.23
C GLY A 166 3.32 -25.10 -7.31
N PHE A 167 4.17 -24.15 -7.68
CA PHE A 167 4.31 -22.88 -6.97
C PHE A 167 4.20 -21.74 -7.97
N TRP A 168 3.40 -20.74 -7.62
CA TRP A 168 3.16 -19.58 -8.46
C TRP A 168 3.51 -18.30 -7.72
N LEU A 169 4.63 -17.69 -8.08
CA LEU A 169 5.16 -16.52 -7.40
C LEU A 169 4.22 -15.30 -7.44
N PRO A 170 3.55 -14.97 -8.57
CA PRO A 170 2.54 -13.91 -8.58
C PRO A 170 1.33 -14.20 -7.68
N GLY A 171 1.05 -15.47 -7.41
CA GLY A 171 0.04 -15.89 -6.44
C GLY A 171 0.48 -15.76 -4.98
N LEU A 172 1.77 -15.52 -4.73
CA LEU A 172 2.31 -15.27 -3.38
C LEU A 172 2.63 -13.81 -3.15
N LEU A 173 3.36 -13.17 -4.06
CA LEU A 173 3.93 -11.84 -3.85
C LEU A 173 3.30 -10.82 -4.80
N GLY A 174 3.12 -9.63 -4.26
CA GLY A 174 2.79 -8.44 -5.02
C GLY A 174 3.58 -7.24 -4.51
N PHE A 175 3.72 -6.24 -5.35
CA PHE A 175 4.36 -4.98 -5.00
C PHE A 175 3.65 -3.84 -5.71
N GLY A 176 3.24 -2.83 -4.96
CA GLY A 176 2.63 -1.61 -5.49
C GLY A 176 3.40 -0.37 -5.06
N GLY A 177 3.51 0.59 -6.00
CA GLY A 177 3.85 1.98 -5.72
C GLY A 177 2.61 2.82 -5.95
N GLU A 178 2.30 3.72 -5.04
CA GLU A 178 1.14 4.58 -5.07
C GLU A 178 1.56 6.04 -4.96
N PHE A 179 0.89 6.90 -5.71
CA PHE A 179 1.03 8.34 -5.63
C PHE A 179 -0.36 8.96 -5.70
N GLY A 180 -0.62 9.96 -4.85
CA GLY A 180 -1.93 10.58 -4.86
C GLY A 180 -2.02 11.82 -4.01
N PHE A 181 -3.26 12.29 -3.89
CA PHE A 181 -3.62 13.39 -3.03
C PHE A 181 -4.90 13.06 -2.25
N ARG A 182 -5.03 13.66 -1.05
CA ARG A 182 -6.22 13.59 -0.21
C ARG A 182 -6.57 14.98 0.31
N TYR A 183 -7.83 15.17 0.57
CA TYR A 183 -8.34 16.32 1.30
C TYR A 183 -8.93 15.85 2.63
N TRP A 184 -8.52 16.48 3.71
CA TRP A 184 -8.95 16.22 5.08
C TRP A 184 -10.00 17.26 5.50
N PHE A 185 -11.08 16.79 6.12
CA PHE A 185 -12.22 17.62 6.53
C PHE A 185 -12.18 17.94 8.03
#